data_0959fcde2877a85c1f01b5479356dc71
#
_entry.id   0959fcde2877a85c1f01b5479356dc71
#
_cell.length_a   1.000
_cell.length_b   1.000
_cell.length_c   1.000
_cell.angle_alpha   90.00
_cell.angle_beta   90.00
_cell.angle_gamma   90.00
#
_symmetry.space_group_name_H-M   'P 1'
#
loop_
_entity.id
_entity.type
_entity.pdbx_description
1 polymer ?
#
loop_
_entity_poly.entity_id
_entity_poly.type
_entity_poly.pdbx_seq_one_letter_code
_entity_poly.pdbx_strand_id
1 'polypeptide(L)'
;MSLADTLTLAARNAWALTFGPGVEAPEPTRSTVLWGAPHRELRRFERDEARDGAAAEGTDPVLLVPPLAAPASCFDLRPDQSLARFLLGTGRTPYVVDYGEITFADRRMGFEDWINDILPEAVLRTSADRDGAAVDLVGWSLGGTLALLTAAAHPQLPIGSITAIGSPLDYDRMTGMPQVRAVAKLDGGLAVSTAVRAAGGIPAPLTRAAYRVTAWNRELTRPLFVASNIARTEALAKMESIDRFMAQMPGYPGRFYGQLWGRLILNNDIGRGVLRLGGREIALAAVTAPVLLVGGPAAVFTPAPAVEAGTRTLTGAAFVRYETAPGSHLGILTGETARETTWTYLDEFLTEAAAVRESVS
;
A
#
# COMPACT_ATOMS: atom_id res chain seq x y z
N MET A 1 30.68 4.63 -22.80
CA MET A 1 29.76 4.15 -23.87
C MET A 1 30.09 4.96 -25.13
N SER A 2 30.29 4.34 -26.29
CA SER A 2 30.54 5.06 -27.54
C SER A 2 29.23 5.72 -28.04
N LEU A 3 29.33 6.70 -28.94
CA LEU A 3 28.15 7.31 -29.57
C LEU A 3 27.33 6.25 -30.33
N ALA A 4 27.98 5.30 -30.98
CA ALA A 4 27.34 4.19 -31.70
C ALA A 4 26.52 3.30 -30.74
N ASP A 5 27.07 2.95 -29.57
CA ASP A 5 26.37 2.18 -28.53
C ASP A 5 25.14 2.91 -28.03
N THR A 6 25.27 4.23 -27.79
CA THR A 6 24.18 5.09 -27.34
C THR A 6 23.02 5.14 -28.35
N LEU A 7 23.34 5.31 -29.65
CA LEU A 7 22.34 5.33 -30.73
C LEU A 7 21.65 3.97 -30.88
N THR A 8 22.40 2.87 -30.81
CA THR A 8 21.87 1.51 -30.90
C THR A 8 20.91 1.24 -29.75
N LEU A 9 21.29 1.61 -28.52
CA LEU A 9 20.44 1.45 -27.34
C LEU A 9 19.19 2.30 -27.43
N ALA A 10 19.30 3.55 -27.89
CA ALA A 10 18.16 4.43 -28.10
C ALA A 10 17.17 3.85 -29.12
N ALA A 11 17.66 3.34 -30.26
CA ALA A 11 16.82 2.72 -31.28
C ALA A 11 16.12 1.46 -30.76
N ARG A 12 16.84 0.61 -30.02
CA ARG A 12 16.28 -0.59 -29.39
C ARG A 12 15.17 -0.22 -28.37
N ASN A 13 15.43 0.73 -27.52
CA ASN A 13 14.46 1.16 -26.50
C ASN A 13 13.22 1.82 -27.15
N ALA A 14 13.41 2.66 -28.16
CA ALA A 14 12.31 3.25 -28.94
C ALA A 14 11.42 2.18 -29.58
N TRP A 15 12.04 1.16 -30.17
CA TRP A 15 11.30 0.02 -30.73
C TRP A 15 10.54 -0.74 -29.65
N ALA A 16 11.19 -1.08 -28.53
CA ALA A 16 10.61 -1.83 -27.42
C ALA A 16 9.38 -1.11 -26.80
N LEU A 17 9.47 0.21 -26.64
CA LEU A 17 8.36 1.04 -26.12
C LEU A 17 7.20 1.18 -27.09
N THR A 18 7.45 1.11 -28.43
CA THR A 18 6.43 1.41 -29.45
C THR A 18 5.76 0.15 -29.97
N PHE A 19 6.52 -0.89 -30.17
CA PHE A 19 6.07 -2.13 -30.86
C PHE A 19 6.39 -3.41 -30.08
N GLY A 20 7.21 -3.31 -29.04
CA GLY A 20 7.62 -4.44 -28.22
C GLY A 20 6.82 -4.58 -26.92
N PRO A 21 7.17 -5.58 -26.10
CA PRO A 21 6.55 -5.82 -24.80
C PRO A 21 7.05 -4.88 -23.69
N GLY A 22 7.85 -3.87 -24.03
CA GLY A 22 8.56 -2.98 -23.11
C GLY A 22 10.06 -3.16 -23.15
N VAL A 23 10.80 -2.26 -22.46
CA VAL A 23 12.27 -2.27 -22.43
C VAL A 23 12.83 -3.37 -21.53
N GLU A 24 12.02 -3.85 -20.57
CA GLU A 24 12.39 -4.88 -19.59
C GLU A 24 11.18 -5.77 -19.29
N ALA A 25 11.38 -7.08 -19.33
CA ALA A 25 10.36 -8.03 -18.92
C ALA A 25 10.07 -7.89 -17.39
N PRO A 26 8.82 -8.04 -16.95
CA PRO A 26 8.51 -8.13 -15.53
C PRO A 26 9.25 -9.28 -14.87
N GLU A 27 9.88 -9.00 -13.74
CA GLU A 27 10.62 -9.99 -12.96
C GLU A 27 10.14 -9.94 -11.50
N PRO A 28 8.95 -10.50 -11.21
CA PRO A 28 8.42 -10.54 -9.85
C PRO A 28 9.29 -11.44 -8.97
N THR A 29 9.33 -11.11 -7.68
CA THR A 29 9.94 -11.97 -6.67
C THR A 29 9.19 -13.30 -6.61
N ARG A 30 9.92 -14.40 -6.51
CA ARG A 30 9.32 -15.74 -6.41
C ARG A 30 8.36 -15.79 -5.21
N SER A 31 7.21 -16.42 -5.38
CA SER A 31 6.25 -16.54 -4.30
C SER A 31 5.42 -17.82 -4.44
N THR A 32 4.99 -18.36 -3.31
CA THR A 32 4.09 -19.52 -3.24
C THR A 32 2.75 -19.10 -2.66
N VAL A 33 1.66 -19.53 -3.28
CA VAL A 33 0.30 -19.37 -2.74
C VAL A 33 0.11 -20.38 -1.61
N LEU A 34 -0.08 -19.88 -0.40
CA LEU A 34 -0.34 -20.72 0.78
C LEU A 34 -1.82 -21.01 0.94
N TRP A 35 -2.65 -20.09 0.56
CA TRP A 35 -4.08 -20.18 0.69
C TRP A 35 -4.79 -19.23 -0.27
N GLY A 36 -5.97 -19.62 -0.74
CA GLY A 36 -6.76 -18.81 -1.64
C GLY A 36 -8.26 -19.01 -1.42
N ALA A 37 -8.97 -17.89 -1.35
CA ALA A 37 -10.42 -17.78 -1.42
C ALA A 37 -10.74 -16.43 -2.09
N PRO A 38 -11.98 -16.14 -2.50
CA PRO A 38 -12.32 -14.87 -3.10
C PRO A 38 -11.84 -13.68 -2.25
N HIS A 39 -11.12 -12.76 -2.87
CA HIS A 39 -10.56 -11.54 -2.27
C HIS A 39 -9.57 -11.74 -1.11
N ARG A 40 -8.95 -12.90 -0.99
CA ARG A 40 -8.05 -13.22 0.12
C ARG A 40 -7.00 -14.27 -0.24
N GLU A 41 -6.30 -14.11 -1.37
CA GLU A 41 -5.18 -14.99 -1.67
C GLU A 41 -3.97 -14.56 -0.82
N LEU A 42 -3.41 -15.49 -0.03
CA LEU A 42 -2.20 -15.28 0.76
C LEU A 42 -1.01 -15.89 0.04
N ARG A 43 -0.02 -15.07 -0.26
CA ARG A 43 1.24 -15.50 -0.89
C ARG A 43 2.39 -15.26 0.07
N ARG A 44 3.32 -16.22 0.14
CA ARG A 44 4.62 -16.07 0.78
C ARG A 44 5.66 -15.82 -0.29
N PHE A 45 6.47 -14.78 -0.12
CA PHE A 45 7.64 -14.54 -0.97
C PHE A 45 8.80 -15.45 -0.54
N GLU A 46 9.59 -15.86 -1.52
CA GLU A 46 10.69 -16.80 -1.36
C GLU A 46 11.99 -16.22 -1.91
N ARG A 47 13.09 -16.59 -1.28
CA ARG A 47 14.42 -16.27 -1.81
C ARG A 47 14.67 -17.10 -3.07
N ASP A 48 15.38 -16.50 -3.99
CA ASP A 48 15.96 -17.21 -5.11
C ASP A 48 17.41 -17.57 -4.74
N GLU A 49 17.64 -18.82 -4.30
CA GLU A 49 18.94 -19.30 -3.85
C GLU A 49 20.03 -19.12 -4.92
N ALA A 50 19.67 -19.24 -6.20
CA ALA A 50 20.61 -19.05 -7.30
C ALA A 50 21.09 -17.59 -7.42
N ARG A 51 20.30 -16.66 -6.93
CA ARG A 51 20.52 -15.21 -7.06
C ARG A 51 20.93 -14.56 -5.74
N ASP A 52 20.30 -14.96 -4.64
CA ASP A 52 20.42 -14.34 -3.33
C ASP A 52 21.40 -15.07 -2.39
N GLY A 53 21.95 -16.22 -2.85
CA GLY A 53 22.82 -17.09 -2.06
C GLY A 53 22.05 -17.87 -0.98
N ALA A 54 22.68 -18.94 -0.46
CA ALA A 54 22.14 -19.73 0.64
C ALA A 54 22.25 -18.94 1.95
N ALA A 55 21.15 -18.36 2.42
CA ALA A 55 21.03 -17.85 3.77
C ALA A 55 19.81 -18.52 4.42
N ALA A 56 19.85 -18.64 5.75
CA ALA A 56 18.71 -19.21 6.49
C ALA A 56 17.43 -18.43 6.18
N GLU A 57 16.32 -19.14 6.01
CA GLU A 57 14.99 -18.49 5.96
C GLU A 57 14.78 -17.72 7.27
N GLY A 58 14.34 -16.47 7.13
CA GLY A 58 13.98 -15.65 8.30
C GLY A 58 12.76 -16.22 9.01
N THR A 59 12.73 -16.08 10.32
CA THR A 59 11.62 -16.56 11.15
C THR A 59 10.51 -15.54 11.31
N ASP A 60 10.81 -14.25 11.14
CA ASP A 60 9.90 -13.14 11.46
C ASP A 60 8.93 -12.88 10.29
N PRO A 61 7.64 -13.18 10.45
CA PRO A 61 6.65 -12.99 9.40
C PRO A 61 6.25 -11.52 9.27
N VAL A 62 6.31 -11.00 8.05
CA VAL A 62 5.85 -9.64 7.71
C VAL A 62 4.72 -9.73 6.70
N LEU A 63 3.51 -9.36 7.08
CA LEU A 63 2.35 -9.33 6.19
C LEU A 63 2.19 -7.96 5.54
N LEU A 64 2.35 -7.91 4.22
CA LEU A 64 2.16 -6.73 3.39
C LEU A 64 0.67 -6.57 3.07
N VAL A 65 0.11 -5.40 3.43
CA VAL A 65 -1.30 -5.07 3.29
C VAL A 65 -1.49 -3.98 2.24
N PRO A 66 -1.88 -4.32 1.01
CA PRO A 66 -2.11 -3.32 -0.04
C PRO A 66 -3.37 -2.51 0.22
N PRO A 67 -3.48 -1.29 -0.33
CA PRO A 67 -4.74 -0.58 -0.37
C PRO A 67 -5.70 -1.26 -1.34
N LEU A 68 -7.01 -1.11 -1.11
CA LEU A 68 -8.02 -1.81 -1.89
C LEU A 68 -7.97 -1.51 -3.41
N ALA A 69 -7.64 -0.27 -3.77
CA ALA A 69 -7.56 0.14 -5.17
C ALA A 69 -6.17 -0.03 -5.79
N ALA A 70 -5.28 -0.81 -5.19
CA ALA A 70 -3.99 -1.13 -5.77
C ALA A 70 -3.76 -2.64 -5.76
N PRO A 71 -3.16 -3.19 -6.82
CA PRO A 71 -2.80 -4.61 -6.82
C PRO A 71 -1.70 -4.87 -5.79
N ALA A 72 -1.62 -6.12 -5.30
CA ALA A 72 -0.61 -6.56 -4.34
C ALA A 72 0.83 -6.35 -4.84
N SER A 73 1.02 -6.28 -6.17
CA SER A 73 2.30 -5.94 -6.80
C SER A 73 2.85 -4.55 -6.46
N CYS A 74 2.10 -3.68 -5.75
CA CYS A 74 2.63 -2.41 -5.25
C CYS A 74 3.88 -2.60 -4.37
N PHE A 75 4.04 -3.75 -3.73
CA PHE A 75 5.19 -4.10 -2.91
C PHE A 75 6.32 -4.81 -3.67
N ASP A 76 6.11 -5.10 -4.96
CA ASP A 76 7.05 -5.88 -5.78
C ASP A 76 6.93 -5.50 -7.26
N LEU A 77 7.34 -4.27 -7.61
CA LEU A 77 7.21 -3.75 -8.98
C LEU A 77 8.31 -4.28 -9.92
N ARG A 78 9.55 -4.34 -9.43
CA ARG A 78 10.76 -4.85 -10.08
C ARG A 78 11.89 -5.01 -9.05
N PRO A 79 13.00 -5.69 -9.36
CA PRO A 79 14.04 -6.05 -8.38
C PRO A 79 14.52 -4.92 -7.46
N ASP A 80 14.75 -3.72 -7.98
CA ASP A 80 15.19 -2.56 -7.21
C ASP A 80 14.06 -1.70 -6.64
N GLN A 81 12.80 -2.03 -6.97
CA GLN A 81 11.57 -1.42 -6.48
C GLN A 81 10.68 -2.46 -5.76
N SER A 82 11.30 -3.42 -5.07
CA SER A 82 10.63 -4.50 -4.35
C SER A 82 10.92 -4.43 -2.86
N LEU A 83 9.92 -4.01 -2.08
CA LEU A 83 9.96 -4.08 -0.62
C LEU A 83 10.00 -5.54 -0.16
N ALA A 84 9.28 -6.45 -0.86
CA ALA A 84 9.30 -7.88 -0.54
C ALA A 84 10.73 -8.45 -0.64
N ARG A 85 11.45 -8.14 -1.72
CA ARG A 85 12.86 -8.57 -1.89
C ARG A 85 13.79 -7.94 -0.86
N PHE A 86 13.55 -6.69 -0.49
CA PHE A 86 14.33 -6.04 0.57
C PHE A 86 14.15 -6.78 1.91
N LEU A 87 12.93 -7.09 2.30
CA LEU A 87 12.62 -7.82 3.54
C LEU A 87 13.24 -9.23 3.54
N LEU A 88 13.20 -9.95 2.41
CA LEU A 88 13.93 -11.20 2.26
C LEU A 88 15.44 -11.01 2.49
N GLY A 89 16.01 -9.91 1.96
CA GLY A 89 17.41 -9.56 2.12
C GLY A 89 17.82 -9.24 3.56
N THR A 90 16.90 -8.77 4.39
CA THR A 90 17.14 -8.50 5.83
C THR A 90 16.81 -9.70 6.73
N GLY A 91 16.54 -10.87 6.15
CA GLY A 91 16.30 -12.10 6.91
C GLY A 91 14.88 -12.24 7.46
N ARG A 92 13.91 -11.51 6.91
CA ARG A 92 12.48 -11.66 7.24
C ARG A 92 11.74 -12.46 6.20
N THR A 93 10.58 -12.98 6.54
CA THR A 93 9.70 -13.68 5.61
C THR A 93 8.51 -12.80 5.26
N PRO A 94 8.47 -12.15 4.09
CA PRO A 94 7.34 -11.37 3.66
C PRO A 94 6.22 -12.22 3.08
N TYR A 95 5.00 -11.83 3.42
CA TYR A 95 3.74 -12.34 2.89
C TYR A 95 2.98 -11.18 2.27
N VAL A 96 2.07 -11.46 1.37
CA VAL A 96 1.13 -10.45 0.86
C VAL A 96 -0.27 -11.05 0.76
N VAL A 97 -1.27 -10.28 1.16
CA VAL A 97 -2.67 -10.59 0.88
C VAL A 97 -3.07 -9.93 -0.43
N ASP A 98 -3.56 -10.72 -1.39
CA ASP A 98 -4.07 -10.23 -2.66
C ASP A 98 -5.60 -10.29 -2.68
N TYR A 99 -6.23 -9.16 -2.93
CA TYR A 99 -7.69 -9.07 -2.98
C TYR A 99 -8.26 -9.43 -4.35
N GLY A 100 -7.40 -9.61 -5.36
CA GLY A 100 -7.79 -9.95 -6.71
C GLY A 100 -8.63 -8.87 -7.39
N GLU A 101 -9.42 -9.28 -8.35
CA GLU A 101 -10.29 -8.37 -9.11
C GLU A 101 -11.58 -8.08 -8.34
N ILE A 102 -11.95 -6.80 -8.29
CA ILE A 102 -13.21 -6.32 -7.70
C ILE A 102 -14.24 -6.10 -8.81
N THR A 103 -15.35 -6.78 -8.71
CA THR A 103 -16.42 -6.79 -9.73
C THR A 103 -17.73 -6.21 -9.18
N PHE A 104 -18.75 -6.11 -10.02
CA PHE A 104 -20.09 -5.71 -9.57
C PHE A 104 -20.70 -6.70 -8.56
N ALA A 105 -20.33 -7.97 -8.60
CA ALA A 105 -20.79 -8.97 -7.63
C ALA A 105 -20.39 -8.57 -6.19
N ASP A 106 -19.26 -7.90 -6.04
CA ASP A 106 -18.65 -7.51 -4.76
C ASP A 106 -19.20 -6.20 -4.18
N ARG A 107 -20.16 -5.57 -4.86
CA ARG A 107 -20.73 -4.25 -4.49
C ARG A 107 -21.21 -4.10 -3.05
N ARG A 108 -21.48 -5.22 -2.37
CA ARG A 108 -21.95 -5.26 -0.97
C ARG A 108 -20.84 -5.34 0.05
N MET A 109 -19.60 -5.61 -0.38
CA MET A 109 -18.44 -5.64 0.49
C MET A 109 -18.14 -4.25 1.03
N GLY A 110 -17.87 -4.15 2.33
CA GLY A 110 -17.56 -2.91 3.04
C GLY A 110 -16.28 -3.04 3.86
N PHE A 111 -15.95 -2.03 4.65
CA PHE A 111 -14.80 -2.07 5.55
C PHE A 111 -14.82 -3.28 6.48
N GLU A 112 -16.01 -3.72 6.89
CA GLU A 112 -16.20 -4.84 7.81
C GLU A 112 -15.65 -6.15 7.21
N ASP A 113 -15.75 -6.36 5.90
CA ASP A 113 -15.23 -7.56 5.24
C ASP A 113 -13.70 -7.62 5.32
N TRP A 114 -13.03 -6.46 5.21
CA TRP A 114 -11.57 -6.39 5.36
C TRP A 114 -11.13 -6.49 6.82
N ILE A 115 -11.79 -5.72 7.71
CA ILE A 115 -11.38 -5.60 9.11
C ILE A 115 -11.69 -6.88 9.91
N ASN A 116 -12.85 -7.52 9.66
CA ASN A 116 -13.32 -8.62 10.50
C ASN A 116 -13.11 -10.01 9.89
N ASP A 117 -12.77 -10.11 8.59
CA ASP A 117 -12.70 -11.38 7.89
C ASP A 117 -11.38 -11.54 7.12
N ILE A 118 -11.13 -10.72 6.09
CA ILE A 118 -10.00 -10.90 5.18
C ILE A 118 -8.64 -10.74 5.90
N LEU A 119 -8.43 -9.63 6.60
CA LEU A 119 -7.16 -9.37 7.28
C LEU A 119 -6.95 -10.23 8.52
N PRO A 120 -7.94 -10.47 9.40
CA PRO A 120 -7.78 -11.43 10.49
C PRO A 120 -7.36 -12.83 10.01
N GLU A 121 -8.01 -13.34 8.96
CA GLU A 121 -7.66 -14.65 8.39
C GLU A 121 -6.22 -14.65 7.83
N ALA A 122 -5.82 -13.58 7.10
CA ALA A 122 -4.47 -13.47 6.58
C ALA A 122 -3.42 -13.44 7.70
N VAL A 123 -3.66 -12.72 8.80
CA VAL A 123 -2.78 -12.67 9.98
C VAL A 123 -2.66 -14.05 10.61
N LEU A 124 -3.79 -14.72 10.88
CA LEU A 124 -3.78 -16.04 11.53
C LEU A 124 -3.05 -17.09 10.68
N ARG A 125 -3.24 -17.10 9.37
CA ARG A 125 -2.55 -18.01 8.46
C ARG A 125 -1.07 -17.71 8.33
N THR A 126 -0.70 -16.44 8.30
CA THR A 126 0.70 -16.01 8.31
C THR A 126 1.40 -16.46 9.59
N SER A 127 0.76 -16.26 10.74
CA SER A 127 1.26 -16.71 12.04
C SER A 127 1.40 -18.24 12.08
N ALA A 128 0.38 -18.97 11.60
CA ALA A 128 0.39 -20.44 11.59
C ALA A 128 1.50 -21.03 10.69
N ASP A 129 1.82 -20.39 9.56
CA ASP A 129 2.95 -20.80 8.69
C ASP A 129 4.32 -20.57 9.35
N ARG A 130 4.36 -19.88 10.48
CA ARG A 130 5.56 -19.58 11.29
C ARG A 130 5.37 -19.96 12.76
N ASP A 131 4.83 -21.16 12.98
CA ASP A 131 4.73 -21.81 14.30
C ASP A 131 4.03 -20.93 15.36
N GLY A 132 3.10 -20.07 14.97
CA GLY A 132 2.38 -19.19 15.86
C GLY A 132 3.09 -17.86 16.16
N ALA A 133 4.15 -17.53 15.44
CA ALA A 133 4.89 -16.26 15.62
C ALA A 133 3.98 -15.04 15.45
N ALA A 134 4.31 -13.98 16.17
CA ALA A 134 3.66 -12.68 16.00
C ALA A 134 3.98 -12.09 14.61
N VAL A 135 2.96 -11.53 13.96
CA VAL A 135 3.03 -11.03 12.58
C VAL A 135 3.20 -9.52 12.58
N ASP A 136 4.24 -9.03 11.93
CA ASP A 136 4.41 -7.60 11.70
C ASP A 136 3.62 -7.17 10.46
N LEU A 137 2.74 -6.17 10.59
CA LEU A 137 1.91 -5.67 9.48
C LEU A 137 2.57 -4.47 8.82
N VAL A 138 2.68 -4.48 7.50
CA VAL A 138 3.16 -3.33 6.72
C VAL A 138 2.12 -2.95 5.69
N GLY A 139 1.42 -1.84 5.94
CA GLY A 139 0.36 -1.35 5.05
C GLY A 139 0.75 -0.06 4.33
N TRP A 140 0.41 0.01 3.05
CA TRP A 140 0.56 1.24 2.27
C TRP A 140 -0.79 1.94 2.11
N SER A 141 -0.82 3.28 2.26
CA SER A 141 -2.01 4.09 2.02
C SER A 141 -3.21 3.57 2.84
N LEU A 142 -4.35 3.30 2.22
CA LEU A 142 -5.52 2.72 2.88
C LEU A 142 -5.23 1.34 3.50
N GLY A 143 -4.23 0.59 3.01
CA GLY A 143 -3.81 -0.68 3.59
C GLY A 143 -3.29 -0.51 5.02
N GLY A 144 -2.51 0.53 5.31
CA GLY A 144 -2.07 0.83 6.67
C GLY A 144 -3.23 1.25 7.59
N THR A 145 -4.20 2.01 7.06
CA THR A 145 -5.43 2.33 7.81
C THR A 145 -6.23 1.05 8.13
N LEU A 146 -6.37 0.12 7.17
CA LEU A 146 -7.04 -1.16 7.40
C LEU A 146 -6.30 -2.04 8.42
N ALA A 147 -4.96 -2.08 8.37
CA ALA A 147 -4.13 -2.81 9.35
C ALA A 147 -4.34 -2.27 10.77
N LEU A 148 -4.31 -0.95 10.96
CA LEU A 148 -4.57 -0.30 12.25
C LEU A 148 -5.99 -0.58 12.76
N LEU A 149 -7.00 -0.49 11.89
CA LEU A 149 -8.39 -0.77 12.25
C LEU A 149 -8.61 -2.24 12.59
N THR A 150 -7.94 -3.16 11.89
CA THR A 150 -7.98 -4.60 12.20
C THR A 150 -7.39 -4.89 13.58
N ALA A 151 -6.22 -4.33 13.88
CA ALA A 151 -5.60 -4.48 15.19
C ALA A 151 -6.47 -3.88 16.32
N ALA A 152 -7.06 -2.72 16.08
CA ALA A 152 -7.96 -2.08 17.05
C ALA A 152 -9.25 -2.88 17.29
N ALA A 153 -9.79 -3.52 16.24
CA ALA A 153 -11.02 -4.33 16.33
C ALA A 153 -10.78 -5.72 16.93
N HIS A 154 -9.56 -6.25 16.83
CA HIS A 154 -9.19 -7.62 17.19
C HIS A 154 -7.88 -7.69 17.97
N PRO A 155 -7.85 -7.20 19.22
CA PRO A 155 -6.63 -7.17 20.05
C PRO A 155 -6.06 -8.56 20.37
N GLN A 156 -6.82 -9.63 20.13
CA GLN A 156 -6.40 -11.02 20.32
C GLN A 156 -5.56 -11.59 19.14
N LEU A 157 -5.49 -10.89 18.01
CA LEU A 157 -4.68 -11.35 16.88
C LEU A 157 -3.18 -11.28 17.23
N PRO A 158 -2.38 -12.22 16.76
CA PRO A 158 -0.93 -12.26 16.99
C PRO A 158 -0.22 -11.17 16.15
N ILE A 159 -0.51 -9.90 16.39
CA ILE A 159 0.10 -8.76 15.69
C ILE A 159 1.27 -8.25 16.53
N GLY A 160 2.46 -8.31 15.93
CA GLY A 160 3.71 -7.91 16.57
C GLY A 160 3.97 -6.41 16.51
N SER A 161 3.78 -5.82 15.34
CA SER A 161 3.90 -4.38 15.11
C SER A 161 3.10 -3.96 13.88
N ILE A 162 2.94 -2.64 13.67
CA ILE A 162 2.22 -2.11 12.51
C ILE A 162 3.00 -0.96 11.91
N THR A 163 3.32 -1.05 10.63
CA THR A 163 3.87 0.06 9.83
C THR A 163 2.82 0.56 8.84
N ALA A 164 2.51 1.86 8.91
CA ALA A 164 1.57 2.53 8.03
C ALA A 164 2.29 3.57 7.15
N ILE A 165 2.57 3.21 5.89
CA ILE A 165 3.30 4.03 4.93
C ILE A 165 2.32 4.87 4.12
N GLY A 166 2.41 6.20 4.20
CA GLY A 166 1.53 7.11 3.46
C GLY A 166 0.03 6.93 3.78
N SER A 167 -0.30 6.45 4.95
CA SER A 167 -1.68 6.17 5.37
C SER A 167 -2.31 7.41 5.99
N PRO A 168 -3.37 7.99 5.40
CA PRO A 168 -3.99 9.18 5.98
C PRO A 168 -4.78 8.80 7.22
N LEU A 169 -4.44 9.41 8.35
CA LEU A 169 -5.11 9.27 9.63
C LEU A 169 -5.84 10.56 10.07
N ASP A 170 -5.82 11.59 9.21
CA ASP A 170 -6.63 12.80 9.35
C ASP A 170 -6.97 13.34 7.95
N TYR A 171 -8.20 13.10 7.51
CA TYR A 171 -8.67 13.51 6.19
C TYR A 171 -8.88 15.04 6.06
N ASP A 172 -8.97 15.78 7.18
CA ASP A 172 -9.04 17.25 7.15
C ASP A 172 -7.73 17.88 6.67
N ARG A 173 -6.63 17.14 6.82
CA ARG A 173 -5.29 17.57 6.42
C ARG A 173 -4.89 17.14 5.02
N MET A 174 -5.75 16.40 4.31
CA MET A 174 -5.50 16.00 2.93
C MET A 174 -5.73 17.17 1.97
N THR A 175 -4.89 17.25 0.94
CA THR A 175 -4.98 18.31 -0.07
C THR A 175 -6.34 18.25 -0.80
N GLY A 176 -7.00 19.40 -0.93
CA GLY A 176 -8.27 19.52 -1.65
C GLY A 176 -9.52 19.08 -0.85
N MET A 177 -9.38 18.51 0.36
CA MET A 177 -10.53 18.08 1.17
C MET A 177 -11.50 19.21 1.54
N PRO A 178 -11.07 20.42 1.88
CA PRO A 178 -12.01 21.50 2.13
C PRO A 178 -12.92 21.79 0.94
N GLN A 179 -12.39 21.75 -0.29
CA GLN A 179 -13.13 21.96 -1.52
C GLN A 179 -14.11 20.82 -1.79
N VAL A 180 -13.66 19.56 -1.64
CA VAL A 180 -14.50 18.36 -1.78
C VAL A 180 -15.70 18.43 -0.83
N ARG A 181 -15.47 18.78 0.43
CA ARG A 181 -16.55 18.89 1.43
C ARG A 181 -17.45 20.09 1.21
N ALA A 182 -16.93 21.20 0.72
CA ALA A 182 -17.74 22.36 0.37
C ALA A 182 -18.76 22.01 -0.72
N VAL A 183 -18.33 21.28 -1.76
CA VAL A 183 -19.23 20.77 -2.81
C VAL A 183 -20.21 19.75 -2.24
N ALA A 184 -19.73 18.79 -1.47
CA ALA A 184 -20.60 17.76 -0.86
C ALA A 184 -21.64 18.32 0.10
N LYS A 185 -21.42 19.49 0.72
CA LYS A 185 -22.40 20.16 1.58
C LYS A 185 -23.66 20.61 0.83
N LEU A 186 -23.59 20.82 -0.50
CA LEU A 186 -24.73 21.26 -1.31
C LEU A 186 -25.86 20.22 -1.33
N ASP A 187 -25.53 18.93 -1.23
CA ASP A 187 -26.49 17.83 -1.27
C ASP A 187 -26.30 16.80 -0.14
N GLY A 188 -25.45 17.10 0.84
CA GLY A 188 -25.08 16.15 1.90
C GLY A 188 -24.26 14.95 1.40
N GLY A 189 -23.64 15.04 0.22
CA GLY A 189 -22.87 13.96 -0.40
C GLY A 189 -23.74 12.88 -1.05
N LEU A 190 -25.04 13.14 -1.21
CA LEU A 190 -26.02 12.18 -1.75
C LEU A 190 -25.76 11.86 -3.23
N ALA A 191 -25.37 12.83 -4.04
CA ALA A 191 -25.12 12.62 -5.47
C ALA A 191 -24.03 11.56 -5.69
N VAL A 192 -22.88 11.70 -5.02
CA VAL A 192 -21.78 10.74 -5.10
C VAL A 192 -22.23 9.37 -4.57
N SER A 193 -22.84 9.33 -3.39
CA SER A 193 -23.30 8.08 -2.76
C SER A 193 -24.31 7.34 -3.63
N THR A 194 -25.23 8.07 -4.26
CA THR A 194 -26.28 7.49 -5.12
C THR A 194 -25.68 6.97 -6.42
N ALA A 195 -24.81 7.76 -7.08
CA ALA A 195 -24.13 7.36 -8.31
C ALA A 195 -23.29 6.09 -8.10
N VAL A 196 -22.47 6.06 -7.03
CA VAL A 196 -21.65 4.91 -6.70
C VAL A 196 -22.50 3.68 -6.36
N ARG A 197 -23.59 3.85 -5.63
CA ARG A 197 -24.51 2.76 -5.32
C ARG A 197 -25.18 2.21 -6.57
N ALA A 198 -25.62 3.06 -7.48
CA ALA A 198 -26.24 2.67 -8.74
C ALA A 198 -25.24 1.94 -9.65
N ALA A 199 -23.98 2.38 -9.69
CA ALA A 199 -22.91 1.73 -10.44
C ALA A 199 -22.39 0.43 -9.78
N GLY A 200 -22.78 0.15 -8.53
CA GLY A 200 -22.26 -0.97 -7.74
C GLY A 200 -20.83 -0.77 -7.22
N GLY A 201 -20.26 0.43 -7.37
CA GLY A 201 -18.92 0.77 -6.95
C GLY A 201 -18.24 1.78 -7.86
N ILE A 202 -16.94 1.91 -7.71
CA ILE A 202 -16.08 2.63 -8.66
C ILE A 202 -15.43 1.59 -9.57
N PRO A 203 -15.81 1.50 -10.85
CA PRO A 203 -15.19 0.54 -11.76
C PRO A 203 -13.70 0.81 -11.97
N ALA A 204 -12.91 -0.24 -12.22
CA ALA A 204 -11.47 -0.15 -12.42
C ALA A 204 -11.04 0.91 -13.46
N PRO A 205 -11.69 1.07 -14.63
CA PRO A 205 -11.33 2.12 -15.58
C PRO A 205 -11.46 3.52 -14.99
N LEU A 206 -12.48 3.77 -14.15
CA LEU A 206 -12.68 5.07 -13.51
C LEU A 206 -11.67 5.32 -12.41
N THR A 207 -11.34 4.29 -11.62
CA THR A 207 -10.25 4.35 -10.64
C THR A 207 -8.94 4.70 -11.33
N ARG A 208 -8.59 4.01 -12.41
CA ARG A 208 -7.36 4.27 -13.21
C ARG A 208 -7.35 5.69 -13.78
N ALA A 209 -8.48 6.18 -14.29
CA ALA A 209 -8.59 7.54 -14.79
C ALA A 209 -8.40 8.58 -13.68
N ALA A 210 -9.00 8.39 -12.51
CA ALA A 210 -8.83 9.28 -11.36
C ALA A 210 -7.36 9.36 -10.92
N TYR A 211 -6.66 8.24 -10.83
CA TYR A 211 -5.24 8.22 -10.48
C TYR A 211 -4.37 8.89 -11.56
N ARG A 212 -4.67 8.74 -12.86
CA ARG A 212 -3.95 9.46 -13.93
C ARG A 212 -4.13 10.97 -13.83
N VAL A 213 -5.35 11.44 -13.51
CA VAL A 213 -5.61 12.87 -13.31
C VAL A 213 -4.74 13.42 -12.17
N THR A 214 -4.53 12.66 -11.12
CA THR A 214 -3.69 13.10 -10.00
C THR A 214 -2.19 13.05 -10.30
N ALA A 215 -1.80 12.23 -11.26
CA ALA A 215 -0.44 12.16 -11.79
C ALA A 215 -0.27 12.97 -13.10
N TRP A 216 -1.16 13.93 -13.39
CA TRP A 216 -1.22 14.65 -14.66
C TRP A 216 0.11 15.32 -15.04
N ASN A 217 0.86 15.84 -14.07
CA ASN A 217 2.20 16.42 -14.32
C ASN A 217 3.15 15.36 -14.92
N ARG A 218 3.08 14.12 -14.44
CA ARG A 218 3.86 12.99 -14.98
C ARG A 218 3.41 12.66 -16.40
N GLU A 219 2.12 12.63 -16.66
CA GLU A 219 1.57 12.35 -18.00
C GLU A 219 2.01 13.43 -19.01
N LEU A 220 1.96 14.72 -18.63
CA LEU A 220 2.41 15.82 -19.49
C LEU A 220 3.93 15.81 -19.76
N THR A 221 4.73 15.46 -18.78
CA THR A 221 6.18 15.41 -18.91
C THR A 221 6.70 14.09 -19.48
N ARG A 222 5.86 13.06 -19.59
CA ARG A 222 6.23 11.72 -20.05
C ARG A 222 6.92 11.71 -21.43
N PRO A 223 6.44 12.40 -22.47
CA PRO A 223 7.13 12.41 -23.78
C PRO A 223 8.55 13.00 -23.67
N LEU A 224 8.71 14.06 -22.90
CA LEU A 224 10.01 14.69 -22.67
C LEU A 224 10.94 13.77 -21.87
N PHE A 225 10.40 13.09 -20.84
CA PHE A 225 11.13 12.11 -20.05
C PHE A 225 11.63 10.96 -20.93
N VAL A 226 10.77 10.38 -21.77
CA VAL A 226 11.15 9.31 -22.71
C VAL A 226 12.24 9.80 -23.66
N ALA A 227 12.07 10.97 -24.29
CA ALA A 227 13.04 11.52 -25.21
C ALA A 227 14.42 11.75 -24.55
N SER A 228 14.44 12.31 -23.35
CA SER A 228 15.68 12.58 -22.61
C SER A 228 16.35 11.33 -22.03
N ASN A 229 15.60 10.22 -21.86
CA ASN A 229 16.11 8.98 -21.31
C ASN A 229 16.12 7.81 -22.31
N ILE A 230 15.94 8.07 -23.60
CA ILE A 230 15.75 7.02 -24.61
C ILE A 230 16.91 6.00 -24.66
N ALA A 231 18.12 6.40 -24.34
CA ALA A 231 19.29 5.54 -24.24
C ALA A 231 19.55 5.01 -22.79
N ARG A 232 18.64 5.24 -21.84
CA ARG A 232 18.77 4.83 -20.44
C ARG A 232 17.71 3.79 -20.10
N THR A 233 17.98 2.53 -20.45
CA THR A 233 17.02 1.40 -20.29
C THR A 233 16.45 1.31 -18.88
N GLU A 234 17.29 1.48 -17.84
CA GLU A 234 16.86 1.40 -16.45
C GLU A 234 15.83 2.47 -16.09
N ALA A 235 16.03 3.73 -16.51
CA ALA A 235 15.07 4.81 -16.25
C ALA A 235 13.72 4.55 -16.94
N LEU A 236 13.78 4.01 -18.17
CA LEU A 236 12.57 3.62 -18.90
C LEU A 236 11.87 2.41 -18.26
N ALA A 237 12.62 1.41 -17.81
CA ALA A 237 12.08 0.24 -17.11
C ALA A 237 11.39 0.62 -15.80
N LYS A 238 11.96 1.54 -15.01
CA LYS A 238 11.31 2.12 -13.82
C LYS A 238 10.00 2.83 -14.16
N MET A 239 9.98 3.60 -15.25
CA MET A 239 8.76 4.25 -15.73
C MET A 239 7.70 3.21 -16.11
N GLU A 240 8.06 2.18 -16.89
CA GLU A 240 7.14 1.14 -17.34
C GLU A 240 6.61 0.28 -16.20
N SER A 241 7.40 -0.01 -15.16
CA SER A 241 6.93 -0.75 -13.98
C SER A 241 5.78 -0.03 -13.30
N ILE A 242 5.89 1.31 -13.16
CA ILE A 242 4.81 2.15 -12.62
C ILE A 242 3.61 2.19 -13.56
N ASP A 243 3.82 2.27 -14.88
CA ASP A 243 2.74 2.27 -15.88
C ASP A 243 1.97 0.94 -15.85
N ARG A 244 2.66 -0.20 -15.74
CA ARG A 244 2.04 -1.52 -15.57
C ARG A 244 1.23 -1.60 -14.28
N PHE A 245 1.78 -1.15 -13.16
CA PHE A 245 1.08 -1.07 -11.89
C PHE A 245 -0.21 -0.24 -12.00
N MET A 246 -0.13 0.96 -12.57
CA MET A 246 -1.30 1.84 -12.76
C MET A 246 -2.36 1.23 -13.69
N ALA A 247 -1.95 0.44 -14.68
CA ALA A 247 -2.86 -0.26 -15.59
C ALA A 247 -3.63 -1.41 -14.92
N GLN A 248 -3.12 -1.94 -13.81
CA GLN A 248 -3.72 -3.07 -13.08
C GLN A 248 -4.57 -2.64 -11.87
N MET A 249 -4.70 -1.33 -11.61
CA MET A 249 -5.50 -0.85 -10.48
C MET A 249 -6.93 -1.37 -10.54
N PRO A 250 -7.42 -2.06 -9.48
CA PRO A 250 -8.80 -2.54 -9.39
C PRO A 250 -9.78 -1.41 -9.06
N GLY A 251 -11.07 -1.76 -9.05
CA GLY A 251 -12.14 -0.86 -8.62
C GLY A 251 -12.35 -0.88 -7.09
N TYR A 252 -13.40 -0.16 -6.67
CA TYR A 252 -13.90 -0.21 -5.29
C TYR A 252 -15.29 -0.80 -5.25
N PRO A 253 -15.60 -1.70 -4.29
CA PRO A 253 -16.98 -2.11 -4.01
C PRO A 253 -17.84 -0.92 -3.60
N GLY A 254 -19.11 -0.93 -3.98
CA GLY A 254 -20.00 0.20 -3.76
C GLY A 254 -20.20 0.55 -2.29
N ARG A 255 -20.40 -0.47 -1.43
CA ARG A 255 -20.56 -0.25 0.02
C ARG A 255 -19.27 0.27 0.64
N PHE A 256 -18.10 -0.32 0.28
CA PHE A 256 -16.82 0.14 0.78
C PHE A 256 -16.56 1.61 0.43
N TYR A 257 -16.74 1.97 -0.84
CA TYR A 257 -16.55 3.37 -1.26
C TYR A 257 -17.56 4.31 -0.58
N GLY A 258 -18.80 3.89 -0.41
CA GLY A 258 -19.80 4.67 0.32
C GLY A 258 -19.41 4.92 1.79
N GLN A 259 -18.81 3.93 2.45
CA GLN A 259 -18.26 4.08 3.80
C GLN A 259 -17.01 4.96 3.81
N LEU A 260 -16.09 4.78 2.87
CA LEU A 260 -14.91 5.64 2.69
C LEU A 260 -15.35 7.09 2.49
N TRP A 261 -16.30 7.33 1.60
CA TRP A 261 -16.85 8.66 1.34
C TRP A 261 -17.50 9.27 2.58
N GLY A 262 -18.46 8.58 3.18
CA GLY A 262 -19.25 9.13 4.29
C GLY A 262 -18.45 9.23 5.59
N ARG A 263 -17.69 8.18 5.96
CA ARG A 263 -17.03 8.10 7.27
C ARG A 263 -15.67 8.78 7.30
N LEU A 264 -14.83 8.53 6.27
CA LEU A 264 -13.49 9.06 6.25
C LEU A 264 -13.44 10.43 5.57
N ILE A 265 -13.94 10.55 4.34
CA ILE A 265 -13.83 11.79 3.56
C ILE A 265 -14.74 12.89 4.14
N LEU A 266 -16.02 12.64 4.36
CA LEU A 266 -16.95 13.67 4.83
C LEU A 266 -16.87 13.91 6.33
N ASN A 267 -16.89 12.84 7.14
CA ASN A 267 -16.95 12.96 8.59
C ASN A 267 -15.60 12.96 9.28
N ASN A 268 -14.52 12.54 8.61
CA ASN A 268 -13.19 12.40 9.20
C ASN A 268 -13.19 11.58 10.50
N ASP A 269 -13.91 10.45 10.52
CA ASP A 269 -14.03 9.59 11.70
C ASP A 269 -12.65 9.16 12.21
N ILE A 270 -11.74 8.79 11.28
CA ILE A 270 -10.38 8.33 11.61
C ILE A 270 -9.53 9.45 12.25
N GLY A 271 -9.70 10.70 11.82
CA GLY A 271 -9.00 11.85 12.41
C GLY A 271 -9.48 12.17 13.84
N ARG A 272 -10.65 11.65 14.23
CA ARG A 272 -11.16 11.67 15.62
C ARG A 272 -10.73 10.44 16.40
N GLY A 273 -9.96 9.54 15.79
CA GLY A 273 -9.48 8.30 16.41
C GLY A 273 -10.51 7.18 16.47
N VAL A 274 -11.67 7.30 15.82
CA VAL A 274 -12.76 6.33 15.94
C VAL A 274 -13.47 6.14 14.61
N LEU A 275 -13.61 4.89 14.17
CA LEU A 275 -14.43 4.54 13.01
C LEU A 275 -15.73 3.87 13.46
N ARG A 276 -16.88 4.36 12.98
CA ARG A 276 -18.21 3.80 13.29
C ARG A 276 -18.78 3.04 12.11
N LEU A 277 -18.93 1.72 12.27
CA LEU A 277 -19.44 0.81 11.24
C LEU A 277 -20.50 -0.11 11.84
N GLY A 278 -21.66 -0.21 11.20
CA GLY A 278 -22.71 -1.18 11.59
C GLY A 278 -23.13 -1.14 13.06
N GLY A 279 -23.08 0.03 13.69
CA GLY A 279 -23.37 0.19 15.12
C GLY A 279 -22.21 -0.15 16.06
N ARG A 280 -21.06 -0.58 15.55
CA ARG A 280 -19.82 -0.80 16.32
C ARG A 280 -18.89 0.38 16.19
N GLU A 281 -18.15 0.64 17.25
CA GLU A 281 -17.11 1.65 17.30
C GLU A 281 -15.75 0.96 17.38
N ILE A 282 -14.84 1.34 16.48
CA ILE A 282 -13.46 0.87 16.43
C ILE A 282 -12.57 2.06 16.77
N ALA A 283 -12.01 2.06 17.97
CA ALA A 283 -11.17 3.15 18.45
C ALA A 283 -9.68 2.85 18.16
N LEU A 284 -8.96 3.76 17.52
CA LEU A 284 -7.52 3.61 17.27
C LEU A 284 -6.71 3.52 18.56
N ALA A 285 -7.23 4.07 19.66
CA ALA A 285 -6.66 3.93 20.99
C ALA A 285 -6.62 2.47 21.51
N ALA A 286 -7.35 1.54 20.88
CA ALA A 286 -7.31 0.12 21.21
C ALA A 286 -6.13 -0.63 20.58
N VAL A 287 -5.37 0.00 19.68
CA VAL A 287 -4.12 -0.55 19.15
C VAL A 287 -3.08 -0.57 20.27
N THR A 288 -2.56 -1.75 20.61
CA THR A 288 -1.55 -1.94 21.66
C THR A 288 -0.14 -2.21 21.11
N ALA A 289 -0.05 -2.76 19.88
CA ALA A 289 1.22 -3.03 19.22
C ALA A 289 2.00 -1.75 18.93
N PRO A 290 3.35 -1.80 18.88
CA PRO A 290 4.17 -0.71 18.35
C PRO A 290 3.75 -0.25 16.96
N VAL A 291 3.81 1.05 16.69
CA VAL A 291 3.40 1.60 15.38
C VAL A 291 4.48 2.50 14.79
N LEU A 292 4.83 2.26 13.51
CA LEU A 292 5.59 3.19 12.67
C LEU A 292 4.65 3.87 11.68
N LEU A 293 4.70 5.19 11.64
CA LEU A 293 4.01 6.02 10.65
C LEU A 293 5.06 6.66 9.73
N VAL A 294 4.94 6.48 8.42
CA VAL A 294 5.84 7.13 7.45
C VAL A 294 5.05 8.07 6.55
N GLY A 295 5.34 9.37 6.62
CA GLY A 295 4.71 10.42 5.84
C GLY A 295 5.59 10.93 4.70
N GLY A 296 4.98 11.35 3.58
CA GLY A 296 5.67 11.95 2.43
C GLY A 296 5.35 13.44 2.31
N PRO A 297 6.32 14.36 2.47
CA PRO A 297 6.06 15.80 2.32
C PRO A 297 5.55 16.19 0.92
N ALA A 298 5.97 15.46 -0.12
CA ALA A 298 5.56 15.66 -1.50
C ALA A 298 4.34 14.81 -1.93
N ALA A 299 3.77 14.04 -1.02
CA ALA A 299 2.60 13.20 -1.31
C ALA A 299 1.34 14.07 -1.34
N VAL A 300 0.83 14.36 -2.54
CA VAL A 300 -0.33 15.24 -2.74
C VAL A 300 -1.58 14.72 -2.04
N PHE A 301 -1.85 13.40 -2.10
CA PHE A 301 -3.03 12.80 -1.47
C PHE A 301 -2.92 12.66 0.04
N THR A 302 -1.76 12.25 0.51
CA THR A 302 -1.52 11.94 1.92
C THR A 302 -0.31 12.73 2.41
N PRO A 303 -0.46 14.07 2.52
CA PRO A 303 0.65 14.90 2.98
C PRO A 303 1.08 14.48 4.39
N ALA A 304 2.35 14.69 4.71
CA ALA A 304 2.96 14.31 5.97
C ALA A 304 2.09 14.64 7.22
N PRO A 305 1.46 15.82 7.34
CA PRO A 305 0.60 16.12 8.49
C PRO A 305 -0.65 15.24 8.63
N ALA A 306 -1.15 14.67 7.50
CA ALA A 306 -2.30 13.76 7.54
C ALA A 306 -1.93 12.39 8.11
N VAL A 307 -0.68 11.95 7.93
CA VAL A 307 -0.13 10.72 8.49
C VAL A 307 0.30 10.95 9.95
N GLU A 308 1.03 12.02 10.23
CA GLU A 308 1.50 12.41 11.56
C GLU A 308 0.36 12.50 12.59
N ALA A 309 -0.85 12.86 12.14
CA ALA A 309 -2.03 12.93 12.99
C ALA A 309 -2.29 11.64 13.78
N GLY A 310 -1.87 10.49 13.28
CA GLY A 310 -1.95 9.20 13.96
C GLY A 310 -1.24 9.17 15.32
N THR A 311 -0.18 9.94 15.50
CA THR A 311 0.54 10.02 16.78
C THR A 311 -0.36 10.48 17.93
N ARG A 312 -1.43 11.21 17.63
CA ARG A 312 -2.38 11.71 18.63
C ARG A 312 -3.55 10.76 18.90
N THR A 313 -3.83 9.84 17.99
CA THR A 313 -4.99 8.95 18.09
C THR A 313 -4.64 7.52 18.49
N LEU A 314 -3.39 7.11 18.32
CA LEU A 314 -2.85 5.79 18.66
C LEU A 314 -2.34 5.75 20.10
N THR A 315 -3.15 6.23 21.04
CA THR A 315 -2.72 6.45 22.46
C THR A 315 -2.53 5.18 23.27
N GLY A 316 -3.03 4.03 22.79
CA GLY A 316 -2.84 2.73 23.42
C GLY A 316 -1.61 1.96 22.91
N ALA A 317 -0.99 2.40 21.82
CA ALA A 317 0.18 1.74 21.25
C ALA A 317 1.35 1.75 22.24
N ALA A 318 2.12 0.67 22.30
CA ALA A 318 3.31 0.56 23.16
C ALA A 318 4.29 1.72 22.92
N PHE A 319 4.47 2.09 21.67
CA PHE A 319 5.06 3.35 21.23
C PHE A 319 4.63 3.68 19.80
N VAL A 320 4.75 4.96 19.42
CA VAL A 320 4.49 5.42 18.05
C VAL A 320 5.72 6.19 17.56
N ARG A 321 6.35 5.67 16.50
CA ARG A 321 7.44 6.33 15.78
C ARG A 321 6.87 7.00 14.53
N TYR A 322 7.22 8.25 14.27
CA TYR A 322 6.86 8.96 13.05
C TYR A 322 8.11 9.39 12.29
N GLU A 323 8.14 9.06 10.99
CA GLU A 323 9.24 9.40 10.10
C GLU A 323 8.71 10.06 8.82
N THR A 324 9.59 10.81 8.15
CA THR A 324 9.29 11.41 6.85
C THR A 324 10.24 10.87 5.78
N ALA A 325 9.67 10.53 4.62
CA ALA A 325 10.45 10.05 3.48
C ALA A 325 10.19 10.94 2.25
N PRO A 326 11.23 11.30 1.47
CA PRO A 326 11.05 12.06 0.24
C PRO A 326 10.35 11.22 -0.82
N GLY A 327 9.58 11.87 -1.69
CA GLY A 327 8.91 11.22 -2.81
C GLY A 327 7.41 11.49 -2.89
N SER A 328 6.82 11.08 -4.00
CA SER A 328 5.37 11.07 -4.20
C SER A 328 4.71 9.99 -3.34
N HIS A 329 3.39 9.89 -3.37
CA HIS A 329 2.64 8.89 -2.61
C HIS A 329 3.09 7.43 -2.87
N LEU A 330 3.35 7.06 -4.13
CA LEU A 330 3.96 5.77 -4.46
C LEU A 330 5.49 5.81 -4.26
N GLY A 331 6.10 6.98 -4.45
CA GLY A 331 7.55 7.17 -4.35
C GLY A 331 8.11 6.89 -2.96
N ILE A 332 7.38 7.17 -1.89
CA ILE A 332 7.79 6.81 -0.53
C ILE A 332 7.81 5.30 -0.29
N LEU A 333 7.07 4.52 -1.10
CA LEU A 333 7.06 3.06 -1.02
C LEU A 333 8.13 2.41 -1.92
N THR A 334 8.26 2.88 -3.17
CA THR A 334 9.06 2.20 -4.22
C THR A 334 9.95 3.13 -5.03
N GLY A 335 10.07 4.40 -4.62
CA GLY A 335 10.90 5.39 -5.31
C GLY A 335 12.40 5.17 -5.12
N GLU A 336 13.21 5.96 -5.81
CA GLU A 336 14.68 5.84 -5.79
C GLU A 336 15.28 5.97 -4.38
N THR A 337 14.68 6.82 -3.54
CA THR A 337 15.13 7.05 -2.16
C THR A 337 14.45 6.16 -1.12
N ALA A 338 13.46 5.35 -1.52
CA ALA A 338 12.68 4.55 -0.58
C ALA A 338 13.56 3.56 0.20
N ARG A 339 14.58 2.98 -0.47
CA ARG A 339 15.52 2.04 0.15
C ARG A 339 16.33 2.69 1.28
N GLU A 340 16.79 3.92 1.07
CA GLU A 340 17.63 4.68 2.01
C GLU A 340 16.81 5.38 3.11
N THR A 341 15.50 5.40 2.97
CA THR A 341 14.58 6.09 3.89
C THR A 341 13.53 5.13 4.43
N THR A 342 12.37 5.03 3.79
CA THR A 342 11.23 4.23 4.27
C THR A 342 11.62 2.80 4.63
N TRP A 343 12.41 2.11 3.80
CA TRP A 343 12.78 0.72 4.05
C TRP A 343 13.81 0.60 5.18
N THR A 344 14.73 1.55 5.30
CA THR A 344 15.66 1.62 6.44
C THR A 344 14.90 1.88 7.74
N TYR A 345 13.98 2.85 7.75
CA TYR A 345 13.13 3.12 8.93
C TYR A 345 12.30 1.90 9.32
N LEU A 346 11.76 1.19 8.33
CA LEU A 346 11.02 -0.05 8.56
C LEU A 346 11.92 -1.13 9.20
N ASP A 347 13.11 -1.36 8.68
CA ASP A 347 14.03 -2.39 9.17
C ASP A 347 14.47 -2.12 10.62
N GLU A 348 14.83 -0.87 10.91
CA GLU A 348 15.15 -0.40 12.26
C GLU A 348 13.97 -0.58 13.22
N PHE A 349 12.77 -0.15 12.79
CA PHE A 349 11.55 -0.25 13.58
C PHE A 349 11.14 -1.70 13.87
N LEU A 350 11.20 -2.59 12.89
CA LEU A 350 10.89 -4.00 13.09
C LEU A 350 11.86 -4.65 14.09
N THR A 351 13.13 -4.27 14.06
CA THR A 351 14.14 -4.72 15.02
C THR A 351 13.85 -4.18 16.43
N GLU A 352 13.50 -2.90 16.56
CA GLU A 352 13.11 -2.26 17.82
C GLU A 352 11.84 -2.91 18.41
N ALA A 353 10.81 -3.14 17.56
CA ALA A 353 9.56 -3.76 17.98
C ALA A 353 9.76 -5.20 18.46
N ALA A 354 10.65 -5.97 17.81
CA ALA A 354 11.00 -7.33 18.25
C ALA A 354 11.65 -7.31 19.64
N ALA A 355 12.62 -6.42 19.89
CA ALA A 355 13.27 -6.28 21.19
C ALA A 355 12.28 -5.90 22.32
N VAL A 356 11.30 -5.04 22.03
CA VAL A 356 10.23 -4.69 22.99
C VAL A 356 9.37 -5.93 23.32
N ARG A 357 8.99 -6.74 22.32
CA ARG A 357 8.22 -7.98 22.57
C ARG A 357 8.96 -8.97 23.46
N GLU A 358 10.25 -9.18 23.21
CA GLU A 358 11.09 -10.09 23.99
C GLU A 358 11.26 -9.64 25.45
N SER A 359 11.25 -8.33 25.70
CA SER A 359 11.37 -7.78 27.06
C SER A 359 10.12 -7.93 27.93
N VAL A 360 8.95 -8.23 27.32
CA VAL A 360 7.64 -8.33 27.99
C VAL A 360 7.18 -9.80 28.13
N SER A 361 7.78 -10.73 27.36
CA SER A 361 7.51 -12.16 27.43
C SER A 361 8.37 -12.84 28.51
#